data_9d9b779436dbb27e0dcf0a234f9f464f
#
_entry.id   9d9b779436dbb27e0dcf0a234f9f464f
#
_cell.length_a   1.000
_cell.length_b   1.000
_cell.length_c   1.000
_cell.angle_alpha   90.00
_cell.angle_beta   90.00
_cell.angle_gamma   90.00
#
_symmetry.space_group_name_H-M   'P 1'
#
loop_
_entity.id
_entity.type
_entity.pdbx_description
1 polymer ?
#
loop_
_entity_poly.entity_id
_entity_poly.type
_entity_poly.pdbx_seq_one_letter_code
_entity_poly.pdbx_strand_id
1 'polypeptide(L)'
;MNIRQNLRQIMKEKRAALSQTTHAEFSAAIVKHLRHSLKMLALKKSVGFCMPIQNEPNILPFILESQKKGIVTAMAKVLAKNAPLIFVPWKDGEPLEPDACGIPAPILNEKILPEILLIPLLAFDENGFRLGYGGGYFDRTLAENDFYSVGIGFEMNRVDSVFPQSYDQPLNAVVTENGFFEFPR
;
A
#
# COMPACT_ATOMS: atom_id res chain seq x y z
N MET A 1 18.36 10.67 -17.05
CA MET A 1 17.24 10.28 -16.18
C MET A 1 17.72 9.05 -15.39
N ASN A 2 17.53 9.02 -14.04
CA ASN A 2 17.94 7.88 -13.22
C ASN A 2 17.04 6.67 -13.58
N ILE A 3 17.61 5.45 -13.58
CA ILE A 3 16.91 4.20 -13.93
C ILE A 3 15.61 4.01 -13.14
N ARG A 4 15.59 4.32 -11.84
CA ARG A 4 14.38 4.27 -10.99
C ARG A 4 13.33 5.30 -11.40
N GLN A 5 13.74 6.49 -11.86
CA GLN A 5 12.79 7.50 -12.37
C GLN A 5 12.14 7.05 -13.66
N ASN A 6 12.92 6.47 -14.57
CA ASN A 6 12.41 5.91 -15.82
C ASN A 6 11.43 4.76 -15.55
N LEU A 7 11.77 3.85 -14.64
CA LEU A 7 10.90 2.74 -14.26
C LEU A 7 9.57 3.25 -13.66
N ARG A 8 9.61 4.28 -12.78
CA ARG A 8 8.37 4.90 -12.26
C ARG A 8 7.48 5.43 -13.37
N GLN A 9 8.07 6.10 -14.36
CA GLN A 9 7.31 6.67 -15.47
C GLN A 9 6.63 5.56 -16.29
N ILE A 10 7.39 4.53 -16.69
CA ILE A 10 6.87 3.36 -17.42
C ILE A 10 5.70 2.71 -16.67
N MET A 11 5.85 2.49 -15.37
CA MET A 11 4.82 1.81 -14.58
C MET A 11 3.56 2.66 -14.38
N LYS A 12 3.70 3.98 -14.25
CA LYS A 12 2.55 4.90 -14.23
C LYS A 12 1.79 4.87 -15.55
N GLU A 13 2.50 4.89 -16.68
CA GLU A 13 1.89 4.84 -18.01
C GLU A 13 1.17 3.50 -18.24
N LYS A 14 1.81 2.37 -17.91
CA LYS A 14 1.17 1.05 -17.98
C LYS A 14 -0.11 1.00 -17.14
N ARG A 15 -0.07 1.50 -15.91
CA ARG A 15 -1.23 1.52 -15.03
C ARG A 15 -2.34 2.44 -15.51
N ALA A 16 -1.98 3.60 -16.05
CA ALA A 16 -2.93 4.55 -16.65
C ALA A 16 -3.62 4.00 -17.91
N ALA A 17 -2.96 3.09 -18.63
CA ALA A 17 -3.50 2.45 -19.83
C ALA A 17 -4.50 1.31 -19.55
N LEU A 18 -4.66 0.89 -18.29
CA LEU A 18 -5.67 -0.10 -17.93
C LEU A 18 -7.08 0.42 -18.21
N SER A 19 -7.90 -0.41 -18.86
CA SER A 19 -9.32 -0.13 -19.01
C SER A 19 -10.01 -0.12 -17.63
N GLN A 20 -11.12 0.62 -17.50
CA GLN A 20 -11.91 0.62 -16.27
C GLN A 20 -12.38 -0.78 -15.88
N THR A 21 -12.78 -1.60 -16.87
CA THR A 21 -13.21 -2.98 -16.66
C THR A 21 -12.08 -3.84 -16.11
N THR A 22 -10.92 -3.84 -16.78
CA THR A 22 -9.74 -4.61 -16.33
C THR A 22 -9.27 -4.16 -14.93
N HIS A 23 -9.23 -2.84 -14.68
CA HIS A 23 -8.88 -2.30 -13.37
C HIS A 23 -9.84 -2.79 -12.27
N ALA A 24 -11.16 -2.81 -12.54
CA ALA A 24 -12.16 -3.28 -11.59
C ALA A 24 -12.03 -4.79 -11.32
N GLU A 25 -11.85 -5.60 -12.37
CA GLU A 25 -11.65 -7.05 -12.26
C GLU A 25 -10.39 -7.39 -11.45
N PHE A 26 -9.27 -6.76 -11.76
CA PHE A 26 -8.00 -6.96 -11.04
C PHE A 26 -8.09 -6.51 -9.59
N SER A 27 -8.71 -5.36 -9.34
CA SER A 27 -8.94 -4.89 -7.96
C SER A 27 -9.82 -5.86 -7.16
N ALA A 28 -10.86 -6.42 -7.77
CA ALA A 28 -11.72 -7.41 -7.12
C ALA A 28 -10.96 -8.72 -6.78
N ALA A 29 -10.08 -9.18 -7.68
CA ALA A 29 -9.23 -10.34 -7.44
C ALA A 29 -8.24 -10.08 -6.29
N ILE A 30 -7.60 -8.91 -6.24
CA ILE A 30 -6.72 -8.47 -5.15
C ILE A 30 -7.47 -8.48 -3.81
N VAL A 31 -8.67 -7.90 -3.78
CA VAL A 31 -9.53 -7.91 -2.57
C VAL A 31 -9.86 -9.33 -2.13
N LYS A 32 -10.15 -10.24 -3.07
CA LYS A 32 -10.39 -11.67 -2.77
C LYS A 32 -9.17 -12.33 -2.14
N HIS A 33 -7.96 -12.08 -2.67
CA HIS A 33 -6.72 -12.61 -2.13
C HIS A 33 -6.40 -12.03 -0.75
N LEU A 34 -6.57 -10.73 -0.54
CA LEU A 34 -6.44 -10.10 0.78
C LEU A 34 -7.35 -10.75 1.82
N ARG A 35 -8.63 -10.98 1.49
CA ARG A 35 -9.59 -11.65 2.38
C ARG A 35 -9.13 -13.04 2.80
N HIS A 36 -8.60 -13.82 1.85
CA HIS A 36 -8.16 -15.18 2.12
C HIS A 36 -6.90 -15.19 2.99
N SER A 37 -5.88 -14.45 2.61
CA SER A 37 -4.57 -14.47 3.25
C SER A 37 -4.58 -13.83 4.63
N LEU A 38 -5.33 -12.72 4.81
CA LEU A 38 -5.45 -12.11 6.13
C LEU A 38 -6.35 -12.88 7.11
N LYS A 39 -7.20 -13.82 6.62
CA LYS A 39 -7.83 -14.82 7.51
C LYS A 39 -6.81 -15.77 8.12
N MET A 40 -5.76 -16.13 7.40
CA MET A 40 -4.68 -16.99 7.90
C MET A 40 -3.77 -16.23 8.88
N LEU A 41 -3.69 -14.91 8.80
CA LEU A 41 -3.05 -14.03 9.76
C LEU A 41 -3.98 -13.69 10.95
N ALA A 42 -4.89 -14.59 11.31
CA ALA A 42 -6.13 -14.49 12.10
C ALA A 42 -6.07 -13.81 13.48
N LEU A 43 -4.98 -13.16 13.83
CA LEU A 43 -4.79 -12.49 15.13
C LEU A 43 -4.58 -10.97 15.00
N LYS A 44 -4.59 -10.42 13.78
CA LYS A 44 -4.32 -8.99 13.57
C LYS A 44 -5.60 -8.17 13.73
N LYS A 45 -5.55 -7.18 14.63
CA LYS A 45 -6.70 -6.35 15.03
C LYS A 45 -6.76 -5.00 14.32
N SER A 46 -5.69 -4.65 13.60
CA SER A 46 -5.59 -3.34 12.96
C SER A 46 -4.85 -3.38 11.61
N VAL A 47 -5.34 -2.57 10.67
CA VAL A 47 -4.82 -2.47 9.29
C VAL A 47 -4.58 -1.01 8.94
N GLY A 48 -3.34 -0.70 8.57
CA GLY A 48 -2.97 0.59 7.98
C GLY A 48 -3.07 0.53 6.46
N PHE A 49 -3.52 1.62 5.84
CA PHE A 49 -3.67 1.73 4.39
C PHE A 49 -3.53 3.17 3.90
N CYS A 50 -3.35 3.34 2.59
CA CYS A 50 -3.47 4.64 1.92
C CYS A 50 -4.76 4.70 1.11
N MET A 51 -5.35 5.88 0.96
CA MET A 51 -6.39 6.09 -0.04
C MET A 51 -5.83 5.80 -1.43
N PRO A 52 -6.44 4.90 -2.22
CA PRO A 52 -5.96 4.61 -3.56
C PRO A 52 -6.01 5.85 -4.46
N ILE A 53 -4.92 6.12 -5.18
CA ILE A 53 -4.79 7.25 -6.11
C ILE A 53 -4.25 6.77 -7.47
N GLN A 54 -4.42 7.58 -8.51
CA GLN A 54 -3.79 7.37 -9.82
C GLN A 54 -3.93 5.92 -10.36
N ASN A 55 -5.14 5.36 -10.38
CA ASN A 55 -5.43 3.97 -10.81
C ASN A 55 -4.68 2.89 -10.00
N GLU A 56 -4.35 3.13 -8.74
CA GLU A 56 -3.95 2.07 -7.81
C GLU A 56 -5.07 1.05 -7.63
N PRO A 57 -4.75 -0.22 -7.27
CA PRO A 57 -5.79 -1.19 -6.96
C PRO A 57 -6.78 -0.66 -5.93
N ASN A 58 -8.08 -0.76 -6.22
CA ASN A 58 -9.11 -0.32 -5.29
C ASN A 58 -9.32 -1.36 -4.19
N ILE A 59 -8.71 -1.13 -3.04
CA ILE A 59 -8.83 -1.98 -1.85
C ILE A 59 -9.91 -1.51 -0.87
N LEU A 60 -10.60 -0.40 -1.13
CA LEU A 60 -11.64 0.11 -0.22
C LEU A 60 -12.71 -0.92 0.14
N PRO A 61 -13.19 -1.79 -0.77
CA PRO A 61 -14.13 -2.84 -0.39
C PRO A 61 -13.60 -3.76 0.73
N PHE A 62 -12.29 -4.08 0.72
CA PHE A 62 -11.65 -4.84 1.79
C PHE A 62 -11.59 -4.06 3.10
N ILE A 63 -11.25 -2.77 3.06
CA ILE A 63 -11.20 -1.89 4.24
C ILE A 63 -12.59 -1.79 4.91
N LEU A 64 -13.62 -1.53 4.11
CA LEU A 64 -15.01 -1.41 4.61
C LEU A 64 -15.53 -2.73 5.24
N GLU A 65 -15.18 -3.87 4.64
CA GLU A 65 -15.50 -5.17 5.23
C GLU A 65 -14.73 -5.44 6.54
N SER A 66 -13.48 -5.00 6.61
CA SER A 66 -12.67 -5.11 7.82
C SER A 66 -13.28 -4.31 8.97
N GLN A 67 -13.76 -3.10 8.69
CA GLN A 67 -14.49 -2.28 9.67
C GLN A 67 -15.75 -2.98 10.18
N LYS A 68 -16.56 -3.58 9.29
CA LYS A 68 -17.76 -4.34 9.66
C LYS A 68 -17.44 -5.54 10.56
N LYS A 69 -16.22 -6.08 10.50
CA LYS A 69 -15.73 -7.18 11.34
C LYS A 69 -15.07 -6.72 12.63
N GLY A 70 -15.10 -5.43 12.94
CA GLY A 70 -14.49 -4.85 14.13
C GLY A 70 -12.96 -4.68 14.07
N ILE A 71 -12.36 -4.81 12.88
CA ILE A 71 -10.93 -4.53 12.68
C ILE A 71 -10.74 -3.01 12.63
N VAL A 72 -9.80 -2.51 13.40
CA VAL A 72 -9.44 -1.09 13.37
C VAL A 72 -8.71 -0.79 12.06
N THR A 73 -9.23 0.18 11.30
CA THR A 73 -8.58 0.64 10.08
C THR A 73 -7.99 2.03 10.31
N ALA A 74 -6.75 2.23 9.86
CA ALA A 74 -6.05 3.48 10.01
C ALA A 74 -5.49 3.94 8.66
N MET A 75 -5.78 5.17 8.31
CA MET A 75 -5.32 5.76 7.06
C MET A 75 -3.97 6.45 7.26
N ALA A 76 -3.05 6.25 6.32
CA ALA A 76 -1.78 6.93 6.30
C ALA A 76 -1.97 8.44 6.08
N LYS A 77 -1.21 9.25 6.82
CA LYS A 77 -1.19 10.70 6.71
C LYS A 77 0.25 11.22 6.72
N VAL A 78 0.57 12.10 5.79
CA VAL A 78 1.85 12.80 5.74
C VAL A 78 1.72 14.08 6.54
N LEU A 79 2.46 14.19 7.63
CA LEU A 79 2.49 15.44 8.45
C LEU A 79 3.50 16.45 7.92
N ALA A 80 4.66 15.97 7.44
CA ALA A 80 5.74 16.84 6.97
C ALA A 80 6.58 16.13 5.88
N LYS A 81 7.22 16.92 5.05
CA LYS A 81 8.18 16.40 4.07
C LYS A 81 9.35 15.70 4.78
N ASN A 82 9.78 14.56 4.22
CA ASN A 82 10.88 13.75 4.74
C ASN A 82 10.67 13.14 6.15
N ALA A 83 9.46 13.20 6.71
CA ALA A 83 9.09 12.50 7.93
C ALA A 83 8.53 11.10 7.61
N PRO A 84 8.49 10.15 8.57
CA PRO A 84 7.68 8.94 8.44
C PRO A 84 6.19 9.27 8.38
N LEU A 85 5.39 8.31 7.90
CA LEU A 85 3.94 8.40 7.95
C LEU A 85 3.43 8.22 9.37
N ILE A 86 2.31 8.88 9.69
CA ILE A 86 1.47 8.48 10.81
C ILE A 86 0.25 7.73 10.28
N PHE A 87 -0.37 6.91 11.12
CA PHE A 87 -1.62 6.20 10.80
C PHE A 87 -2.69 6.67 11.78
N VAL A 88 -3.76 7.21 11.21
CA VAL A 88 -4.88 7.78 11.98
C VAL A 88 -6.10 6.88 11.82
N PRO A 89 -6.74 6.44 12.91
CA PRO A 89 -7.98 5.69 12.82
C PRO A 89 -8.98 6.40 11.90
N TRP A 90 -9.59 5.64 11.02
CA TRP A 90 -10.59 6.17 10.09
C TRP A 90 -11.71 5.17 9.85
N LYS A 91 -12.93 5.66 9.84
CA LYS A 91 -14.15 4.93 9.47
C LYS A 91 -14.80 5.54 8.25
N ASP A 92 -15.51 4.71 7.51
CA ASP A 92 -16.28 5.16 6.35
C ASP A 92 -17.25 6.28 6.73
N GLY A 93 -17.28 7.32 5.91
CA GLY A 93 -18.09 8.52 6.16
C GLY A 93 -17.43 9.59 7.03
N GLU A 94 -16.30 9.32 7.68
CA GLU A 94 -15.55 10.35 8.39
C GLU A 94 -14.88 11.33 7.42
N PRO A 95 -14.87 12.63 7.73
CA PRO A 95 -14.37 13.65 6.83
C PRO A 95 -12.84 13.52 6.61
N LEU A 96 -12.43 13.82 5.39
CA LEU A 96 -11.03 13.83 4.97
C LEU A 96 -10.63 15.24 4.51
N GLU A 97 -9.36 15.57 4.67
CA GLU A 97 -8.72 16.77 4.12
C GLU A 97 -7.40 16.40 3.41
N PRO A 98 -6.91 17.21 2.48
CA PRO A 98 -5.59 16.99 1.90
C PRO A 98 -4.50 17.05 2.96
N ASP A 99 -3.63 16.03 3.01
CA ASP A 99 -2.42 16.05 3.84
C ASP A 99 -1.30 16.93 3.24
N ALA A 100 -0.10 16.89 3.79
CA ALA A 100 1.04 17.67 3.30
C ALA A 100 1.49 17.29 1.85
N CYS A 101 1.02 16.17 1.31
CA CYS A 101 1.24 15.75 -0.08
C CYS A 101 -0.01 15.93 -0.97
N GLY A 102 -1.09 16.50 -0.44
CA GLY A 102 -2.36 16.68 -1.16
C GLY A 102 -3.19 15.39 -1.26
N ILE A 103 -2.87 14.35 -0.49
CA ILE A 103 -3.61 13.08 -0.48
C ILE A 103 -4.70 13.16 0.58
N PRO A 104 -5.95 12.73 0.26
CA PRO A 104 -7.03 12.70 1.26
C PRO A 104 -6.63 11.88 2.49
N ALA A 105 -6.70 12.48 3.67
CA ALA A 105 -6.35 11.87 4.94
C ALA A 105 -7.28 12.36 6.06
N PRO A 106 -7.43 11.62 7.19
CA PRO A 106 -8.26 12.04 8.31
C PRO A 106 -7.83 13.40 8.88
N ILE A 107 -8.81 14.19 9.31
CA ILE A 107 -8.56 15.53 9.88
C ILE A 107 -7.78 15.43 11.19
N LEU A 108 -8.14 14.46 12.04
CA LEU A 108 -7.50 14.22 13.33
C LEU A 108 -6.04 13.76 13.18
N ASN A 109 -5.25 13.92 14.24
CA ASN A 109 -3.86 13.50 14.32
C ASN A 109 -3.61 12.45 15.42
N GLU A 110 -4.68 11.91 16.02
CA GLU A 110 -4.55 10.77 16.93
C GLU A 110 -4.00 9.58 16.16
N LYS A 111 -2.81 9.12 16.56
CA LYS A 111 -2.10 8.08 15.82
C LYS A 111 -2.17 6.73 16.51
N ILE A 112 -2.26 5.68 15.71
CA ILE A 112 -2.05 4.31 16.15
C ILE A 112 -0.91 3.67 15.36
N LEU A 113 -0.42 2.55 15.86
CA LEU A 113 0.53 1.70 15.14
C LEU A 113 -0.25 0.46 14.65
N PRO A 114 -0.61 0.37 13.35
CA PRO A 114 -1.33 -0.78 12.84
C PRO A 114 -0.42 -2.02 12.80
N GLU A 115 -1.00 -3.22 12.95
CA GLU A 115 -0.24 -4.47 12.90
C GLU A 115 0.09 -4.91 11.48
N ILE A 116 -0.82 -4.62 10.53
CA ILE A 116 -0.63 -4.87 9.09
C ILE A 116 -0.61 -3.54 8.37
N LEU A 117 0.31 -3.40 7.43
CA LEU A 117 0.42 -2.22 6.60
C LEU A 117 0.27 -2.57 5.13
N LEU A 118 -0.81 -2.08 4.50
CA LEU A 118 -1.06 -2.21 3.07
C LEU A 118 -0.40 -1.04 2.33
N ILE A 119 0.61 -1.36 1.52
CA ILE A 119 1.50 -0.36 0.92
C ILE A 119 1.31 -0.32 -0.59
N PRO A 120 0.83 0.79 -1.17
CA PRO A 120 0.75 0.95 -2.61
C PRO A 120 2.15 1.01 -3.24
N LEU A 121 2.29 0.46 -4.43
CA LEU A 121 3.55 0.42 -5.15
C LEU A 121 3.40 0.68 -6.65
N LEU A 122 4.51 1.06 -7.29
CA LEU A 122 4.64 1.19 -8.74
C LEU A 122 5.33 -0.02 -9.36
N ALA A 123 6.29 -0.64 -8.65
CA ALA A 123 6.93 -1.88 -9.05
C ALA A 123 7.39 -2.65 -7.81
N PHE A 124 7.61 -3.96 -7.96
CA PHE A 124 8.21 -4.82 -6.95
C PHE A 124 9.04 -5.92 -7.61
N ASP A 125 10.02 -6.46 -6.90
CA ASP A 125 10.85 -7.56 -7.35
C ASP A 125 10.71 -8.81 -6.46
N GLU A 126 11.36 -9.90 -6.86
CA GLU A 126 11.30 -11.19 -6.18
C GLU A 126 11.95 -11.20 -4.78
N ASN A 127 12.75 -10.18 -4.46
CA ASN A 127 13.38 -10.02 -3.15
C ASN A 127 12.52 -9.20 -2.18
N GLY A 128 11.30 -8.82 -2.58
CA GLY A 128 10.37 -8.04 -1.78
C GLY A 128 10.65 -6.54 -1.77
N PHE A 129 11.64 -6.05 -2.51
CA PHE A 129 11.82 -4.61 -2.64
C PHE A 129 10.78 -3.98 -3.54
N ARG A 130 10.39 -2.76 -3.19
CA ARG A 130 9.37 -2.01 -3.91
C ARG A 130 9.88 -0.67 -4.42
N LEU A 131 9.29 -0.22 -5.51
CA LEU A 131 9.44 1.13 -6.02
C LEU A 131 8.14 1.90 -5.76
N GLY A 132 8.20 2.90 -4.88
CA GLY A 132 7.12 3.86 -4.65
C GLY A 132 7.30 5.14 -5.48
N TYR A 133 6.56 6.18 -5.13
CA TYR A 133 6.54 7.46 -5.86
C TYR A 133 7.80 8.33 -5.66
N GLY A 134 8.70 7.94 -4.78
CA GLY A 134 10.00 8.60 -4.60
C GLY A 134 10.10 9.52 -3.39
N GLY A 135 9.07 9.62 -2.56
CA GLY A 135 9.09 10.42 -1.32
C GLY A 135 9.80 9.75 -0.14
N GLY A 136 10.07 8.42 -0.21
CA GLY A 136 10.72 7.64 0.84
C GLY A 136 9.92 7.50 2.14
N TYR A 137 8.64 7.88 2.14
CA TYR A 137 7.81 7.87 3.34
C TYR A 137 7.68 6.48 3.96
N PHE A 138 7.38 5.46 3.15
CA PHE A 138 7.25 4.09 3.65
C PHE A 138 8.58 3.49 4.13
N ASP A 139 9.70 3.81 3.47
CA ASP A 139 11.01 3.29 3.90
C ASP A 139 11.37 3.83 5.28
N ARG A 140 11.16 5.13 5.53
CA ARG A 140 11.33 5.70 6.88
C ARG A 140 10.38 5.11 7.90
N THR A 141 9.12 4.90 7.52
CA THR A 141 8.10 4.32 8.41
C THR A 141 8.44 2.88 8.81
N LEU A 142 8.86 2.06 7.83
CA LEU A 142 9.25 0.66 8.06
C LEU A 142 10.58 0.52 8.81
N ALA A 143 11.49 1.50 8.69
CA ALA A 143 12.74 1.50 9.44
C ALA A 143 12.55 1.77 10.94
N GLU A 144 11.47 2.46 11.32
CA GLU A 144 11.20 2.83 12.72
C GLU A 144 10.33 1.82 13.47
N ASN A 145 9.58 0.96 12.74
CA ASN A 145 8.56 0.10 13.36
C ASN A 145 8.46 -1.26 12.65
N ASP A 146 8.16 -2.29 13.43
CA ASP A 146 7.94 -3.64 12.90
C ASP A 146 6.47 -3.83 12.51
N PHE A 147 6.19 -3.74 11.21
CA PHE A 147 4.89 -4.01 10.61
C PHE A 147 4.93 -5.32 9.83
N TYR A 148 3.80 -6.03 9.76
CA TYR A 148 3.62 -6.99 8.68
C TYR A 148 3.21 -6.21 7.41
N SER A 149 4.18 -5.94 6.56
CA SER A 149 4.01 -5.08 5.38
C SER A 149 3.61 -5.88 4.14
N VAL A 150 2.51 -5.49 3.51
CA VAL A 150 1.97 -6.12 2.29
C VAL A 150 1.90 -5.09 1.17
N GLY A 151 2.65 -5.31 0.12
CA GLY A 151 2.58 -4.49 -1.09
C GLY A 151 1.27 -4.73 -1.86
N ILE A 152 0.67 -3.67 -2.35
CA ILE A 152 -0.55 -3.71 -3.16
C ILE A 152 -0.22 -3.22 -4.56
N GLY A 153 -0.30 -4.11 -5.54
CA GLY A 153 0.01 -3.80 -6.93
C GLY A 153 -0.69 -4.74 -7.90
N PHE A 154 -0.56 -4.46 -9.19
CA PHE A 154 -0.97 -5.38 -10.25
C PHE A 154 0.23 -6.28 -10.64
N GLU A 155 -0.03 -7.46 -11.23
CA GLU A 155 1.05 -8.36 -11.65
C GLU A 155 1.99 -7.70 -12.68
N MET A 156 1.49 -6.82 -13.52
CA MET A 156 2.31 -6.04 -14.45
C MET A 156 3.33 -5.10 -13.77
N ASN A 157 3.23 -4.92 -12.45
CA ASN A 157 4.20 -4.17 -11.64
C ASN A 157 5.39 -5.03 -11.18
N ARG A 158 5.36 -6.34 -11.41
CA ARG A 158 6.49 -7.24 -11.15
C ARG A 158 7.61 -6.96 -12.15
N VAL A 159 8.83 -6.84 -11.66
CA VAL A 159 10.04 -6.59 -12.44
C VAL A 159 11.20 -7.43 -11.91
N ASP A 160 12.23 -7.62 -12.72
CA ASP A 160 13.43 -8.36 -12.30
C ASP A 160 14.17 -7.64 -11.16
N SER A 161 14.20 -6.31 -11.17
CA SER A 161 14.78 -5.50 -10.10
C SER A 161 14.16 -4.11 -10.04
N VAL A 162 13.90 -3.62 -8.85
CA VAL A 162 13.56 -2.22 -8.58
C VAL A 162 14.80 -1.36 -8.35
N PHE A 163 15.99 -1.94 -8.49
CA PHE A 163 17.30 -1.31 -8.21
C PHE A 163 17.35 -0.75 -6.78
N PRO A 164 17.23 -1.62 -5.76
CA PRO A 164 17.12 -1.21 -4.38
C PRO A 164 18.37 -0.46 -3.91
N GLN A 165 18.18 0.45 -2.97
CA GLN A 165 19.23 1.22 -2.33
C GLN A 165 19.34 0.79 -0.86
N SER A 166 20.44 1.13 -0.20
CA SER A 166 20.76 0.66 1.16
C SER A 166 19.73 1.02 2.24
N TYR A 167 18.90 2.01 1.99
CA TYR A 167 17.83 2.44 2.91
C TYR A 167 16.44 1.90 2.53
N ASP A 168 16.28 1.24 1.39
CA ASP A 168 15.00 0.65 1.01
C ASP A 168 14.69 -0.54 1.93
N GLN A 169 13.45 -0.61 2.41
CA GLN A 169 12.99 -1.66 3.32
C GLN A 169 12.17 -2.69 2.53
N PRO A 170 12.51 -4.00 2.59
CA PRO A 170 11.75 -5.03 1.90
C PRO A 170 10.38 -5.25 2.56
N LEU A 171 9.43 -5.73 1.77
CA LEU A 171 8.10 -6.13 2.19
C LEU A 171 8.11 -7.57 2.75
N ASN A 172 7.12 -7.91 3.59
CA ASN A 172 6.86 -9.29 3.98
C ASN A 172 6.13 -10.06 2.89
N ALA A 173 5.24 -9.39 2.16
CA ALA A 173 4.44 -9.99 1.12
C ALA A 173 4.03 -8.95 0.08
N VAL A 174 3.54 -9.43 -1.05
CA VAL A 174 2.82 -8.64 -2.06
C VAL A 174 1.53 -9.35 -2.45
N VAL A 175 0.49 -8.61 -2.75
CA VAL A 175 -0.72 -9.13 -3.36
C VAL A 175 -0.94 -8.48 -4.73
N THR A 176 -1.26 -9.33 -5.71
CA THR A 176 -1.65 -8.95 -7.07
C THR A 176 -2.96 -9.65 -7.43
N GLU A 177 -3.50 -9.42 -8.61
CA GLU A 177 -4.65 -10.17 -9.13
C GLU A 177 -4.37 -11.68 -9.29
N ASN A 178 -3.08 -12.07 -9.37
CA ASN A 178 -2.67 -13.46 -9.52
C ASN A 178 -2.50 -14.21 -8.19
N GLY A 179 -2.41 -13.51 -7.05
CA GLY A 179 -2.26 -14.16 -5.75
C GLY A 179 -1.62 -13.31 -4.67
N PHE A 180 -1.36 -13.96 -3.55
CA PHE A 180 -0.63 -13.43 -2.41
C PHE A 180 0.73 -14.16 -2.32
N PHE A 181 1.81 -13.41 -2.31
CA PHE A 181 3.18 -13.92 -2.38
C PHE A 181 3.97 -13.42 -1.18
N GLU A 182 4.44 -14.33 -0.33
CA GLU A 182 5.31 -14.01 0.81
C GLU A 182 6.76 -14.07 0.39
N PHE A 183 7.57 -13.18 0.96
CA PHE A 183 9.02 -13.16 0.76
C PHE A 183 9.71 -13.79 1.98
N PRO A 184 10.71 -14.68 1.77
CA PRO A 184 11.52 -15.21 2.87
C PRO A 184 12.27 -14.08 3.55
N ARG A 185 12.29 -14.09 4.89
CA ARG A 185 13.11 -13.18 5.72
C ARG A 185 14.41 -13.85 6.12
#